data_544d6ff8122f65481d1497251cf6ca47
#
_entry.id   544d6ff8122f65481d1497251cf6ca47
#
_cell.length_a   1.000
_cell.length_b   1.000
_cell.length_c   1.000
_cell.angle_alpha   90.00
_cell.angle_beta   90.00
_cell.angle_gamma   90.00
#
_symmetry.space_group_name_H-M   'P 1'
#
loop_
_entity.id
_entity.type
_entity.pdbx_description
1 polymer ?
#
loop_
_entity_poly.entity_id
_entity_poly.type
_entity_poly.pdbx_seq_one_letter_code
_entity_poly.pdbx_strand_id
1 'polypeptide(L)'
;MKKKMLILVILVIFIIISFVFLYFFNFIPHRKYTNKDFGIEDYISKTDKDRDGIDDQTDILENVRKYIATKPKYKSKYYNTGYPNDEYGVCTDVVGFGLLGAGYNLQELVNADIVEHQSQYNIEKIDKNIDFRRVRNLKVYFDNNAISLTTDIKDFGEWQGGDIIVFKNHIGIISDKRNKNGTPFIIHHASPVQRAYEEDILEVKTDIIGHYRIS
;
A
#
# COMPACT_ATOMS: atom_id res chain seq x y z
N MET A 1 -0.55 -53.08 -8.53
CA MET A 1 0.00 -52.27 -7.42
C MET A 1 0.73 -51.01 -7.89
N LYS A 2 1.76 -51.06 -8.74
CA LYS A 2 2.57 -49.90 -9.19
C LYS A 2 1.75 -48.74 -9.80
N LYS A 3 0.75 -49.03 -10.65
CA LYS A 3 -0.10 -48.03 -11.31
C LYS A 3 -0.98 -47.25 -10.30
N LYS A 4 -1.56 -47.93 -9.30
CA LYS A 4 -2.35 -47.29 -8.23
C LYS A 4 -1.49 -46.39 -7.35
N MET A 5 -0.26 -46.82 -7.03
CA MET A 5 0.71 -46.03 -6.27
C MET A 5 1.15 -44.78 -7.04
N LEU A 6 1.39 -44.88 -8.35
CA LEU A 6 1.72 -43.72 -9.19
C LEU A 6 0.59 -42.69 -9.23
N ILE A 7 -0.67 -43.13 -9.37
CA ILE A 7 -1.84 -42.24 -9.35
C ILE A 7 -1.94 -41.52 -7.99
N LEU A 8 -1.72 -42.22 -6.88
CA LEU A 8 -1.74 -41.63 -5.55
C LEU A 8 -0.67 -40.54 -5.39
N VAL A 9 0.55 -40.80 -5.87
CA VAL A 9 1.66 -39.85 -5.83
C VAL A 9 1.33 -38.57 -6.63
N ILE A 10 0.80 -38.72 -7.84
CA ILE A 10 0.38 -37.59 -8.70
C ILE A 10 -0.70 -36.76 -8.00
N LEU A 11 -1.67 -37.40 -7.36
CA LEU A 11 -2.75 -36.74 -6.66
C LEU A 11 -2.24 -35.95 -5.45
N VAL A 12 -1.30 -36.48 -4.69
CA VAL A 12 -0.65 -35.79 -3.56
C VAL A 12 0.13 -34.57 -4.05
N ILE A 13 0.90 -34.72 -5.13
CA ILE A 13 1.65 -33.59 -5.72
C ILE A 13 0.68 -32.49 -6.17
N PHE A 14 -0.41 -32.83 -6.82
CA PHE A 14 -1.43 -31.86 -7.25
C PHE A 14 -2.06 -31.12 -6.08
N ILE A 15 -2.38 -31.82 -4.98
CA ILE A 15 -2.91 -31.20 -3.75
C ILE A 15 -1.89 -30.20 -3.17
N ILE A 16 -0.61 -30.59 -3.09
CA ILE A 16 0.45 -29.70 -2.57
C ILE A 16 0.58 -28.45 -3.44
N ILE A 17 0.65 -28.60 -4.75
CA ILE A 17 0.74 -27.47 -5.69
C ILE A 17 -0.48 -26.56 -5.54
N SER A 18 -1.69 -27.14 -5.46
CA SER A 18 -2.91 -26.36 -5.27
C SER A 18 -2.90 -25.61 -3.94
N PHE A 19 -2.45 -26.24 -2.85
CA PHE A 19 -2.34 -25.57 -1.55
C PHE A 19 -1.35 -24.40 -1.59
N VAL A 20 -0.17 -24.60 -2.18
CA VAL A 20 0.84 -23.57 -2.36
C VAL A 20 0.27 -22.42 -3.19
N PHE A 21 -0.41 -22.71 -4.29
CA PHE A 21 -1.07 -21.69 -5.11
C PHE A 21 -2.10 -20.91 -4.30
N LEU A 22 -3.01 -21.58 -3.59
CA LEU A 22 -4.04 -20.92 -2.78
C LEU A 22 -3.44 -20.05 -1.67
N TYR A 23 -2.33 -20.46 -1.09
CA TYR A 23 -1.61 -19.68 -0.07
C TYR A 23 -0.99 -18.43 -0.69
N PHE A 24 -0.20 -18.55 -1.76
CA PHE A 24 0.48 -17.42 -2.40
C PHE A 24 -0.49 -16.40 -3.02
N PHE A 25 -1.66 -16.81 -3.45
CA PHE A 25 -2.68 -15.91 -4.00
C PHE A 25 -3.71 -15.44 -2.96
N ASN A 26 -3.39 -15.51 -1.69
CA ASN A 26 -4.23 -15.04 -0.57
C ASN A 26 -5.65 -15.64 -0.51
N PHE A 27 -5.87 -16.84 -1.09
CA PHE A 27 -7.09 -17.61 -0.87
C PHE A 27 -7.13 -18.23 0.53
N ILE A 28 -5.95 -18.51 1.12
CA ILE A 28 -5.77 -18.93 2.50
C ILE A 28 -5.18 -17.74 3.26
N PRO A 29 -5.88 -17.19 4.27
CA PRO A 29 -5.39 -16.04 5.02
C PRO A 29 -4.04 -16.36 5.71
N HIS A 30 -3.08 -15.45 5.59
CA HIS A 30 -1.82 -15.53 6.33
C HIS A 30 -2.06 -15.17 7.80
N ARG A 31 -1.32 -15.85 8.71
CA ARG A 31 -1.32 -15.48 10.12
C ARG A 31 -0.72 -14.09 10.27
N LYS A 32 -1.40 -13.24 11.02
CA LYS A 32 -0.98 -11.86 11.28
C LYS A 32 -0.42 -11.74 12.68
N TYR A 33 0.69 -11.03 12.79
CA TYR A 33 1.35 -10.63 14.02
C TYR A 33 1.28 -9.10 14.13
N THR A 34 1.72 -8.54 15.26
CA THR A 34 1.76 -7.10 15.51
C THR A 34 3.19 -6.67 15.84
N ASN A 35 3.46 -5.37 15.92
CA ASN A 35 4.74 -4.84 16.38
C ASN A 35 5.15 -5.43 17.74
N LYS A 36 4.18 -5.56 18.66
CA LYS A 36 4.40 -6.11 20.00
C LYS A 36 4.96 -7.54 20.00
N ASP A 37 4.57 -8.39 19.03
CA ASP A 37 5.07 -9.76 18.93
C ASP A 37 6.58 -9.82 18.62
N PHE A 38 7.15 -8.71 18.12
CA PHE A 38 8.57 -8.58 17.78
C PHE A 38 9.32 -7.59 18.67
N GLY A 39 8.69 -7.04 19.72
CA GLY A 39 9.29 -6.04 20.61
C GLY A 39 9.54 -4.70 19.91
N ILE A 40 8.79 -4.40 18.85
CA ILE A 40 8.85 -3.13 18.11
C ILE A 40 7.82 -2.19 18.75
N GLU A 41 8.26 -0.98 19.07
CA GLU A 41 7.36 0.09 19.54
C GLU A 41 6.56 0.66 18.36
N ASP A 42 5.29 0.95 18.58
CA ASP A 42 4.46 1.62 17.59
C ASP A 42 4.89 3.08 17.45
N TYR A 43 5.05 3.54 16.21
CA TYR A 43 5.30 4.95 15.95
C TYR A 43 4.00 5.73 16.09
N ILE A 44 4.07 6.82 16.85
CA ILE A 44 2.98 7.79 17.04
C ILE A 44 3.48 9.14 16.50
N SER A 45 2.77 9.72 15.53
CA SER A 45 3.11 11.04 15.00
C SER A 45 2.92 12.13 16.08
N LYS A 46 3.70 13.18 15.98
CA LYS A 46 3.52 14.39 16.81
C LYS A 46 2.53 15.38 16.20
N THR A 47 2.07 15.11 14.99
CA THR A 47 1.13 15.93 14.24
C THR A 47 -0.25 15.30 14.25
N ASP A 48 -1.26 16.17 14.22
CA ASP A 48 -2.68 15.91 14.06
C ASP A 48 -3.17 17.02 13.13
N LYS A 49 -3.12 16.74 11.83
CA LYS A 49 -3.27 17.77 10.76
C LYS A 49 -4.69 18.30 10.68
N ASP A 50 -5.69 17.44 10.83
CA ASP A 50 -7.10 17.79 10.75
C ASP A 50 -7.71 18.14 12.11
N ARG A 51 -6.96 17.91 13.23
CA ARG A 51 -7.31 18.26 14.61
C ARG A 51 -8.50 17.48 15.14
N ASP A 52 -8.58 16.21 14.79
CA ASP A 52 -9.64 15.33 15.26
C ASP A 52 -9.28 14.60 16.57
N GLY A 53 -8.03 14.73 17.04
CA GLY A 53 -7.51 14.12 18.26
C GLY A 53 -6.81 12.79 18.04
N ILE A 54 -6.65 12.34 16.78
CA ILE A 54 -5.90 11.17 16.38
C ILE A 54 -4.61 11.64 15.70
N ASP A 55 -3.47 11.04 16.01
CA ASP A 55 -2.22 11.36 15.34
C ASP A 55 -2.24 10.93 13.87
N ASP A 56 -1.55 11.71 13.00
CA ASP A 56 -1.58 11.51 11.54
C ASP A 56 -1.22 10.09 11.11
N GLN A 57 -0.27 9.43 11.79
CA GLN A 57 0.17 8.08 11.44
C GLN A 57 -0.94 7.04 11.66
N THR A 58 -1.60 7.13 12.80
CA THR A 58 -2.75 6.28 13.15
C THR A 58 -3.92 6.59 12.22
N ASP A 59 -4.20 7.87 11.98
CA ASP A 59 -5.35 8.29 11.19
C ASP A 59 -5.21 7.89 9.71
N ILE A 60 -4.03 8.03 9.11
CA ILE A 60 -3.77 7.52 7.76
C ILE A 60 -4.11 6.04 7.66
N LEU A 61 -3.64 5.21 8.62
CA LEU A 61 -3.89 3.78 8.61
C LEU A 61 -5.38 3.44 8.77
N GLU A 62 -6.08 4.14 9.67
CA GLU A 62 -7.51 3.94 9.88
C GLU A 62 -8.33 4.35 8.66
N ASN A 63 -8.02 5.48 8.02
CA ASN A 63 -8.74 5.96 6.84
C ASN A 63 -8.48 5.07 5.61
N VAL A 64 -7.27 4.54 5.44
CA VAL A 64 -7.01 3.51 4.43
C VAL A 64 -7.91 2.29 4.67
N ARG A 65 -8.04 1.83 5.91
CA ARG A 65 -8.92 0.70 6.25
C ARG A 65 -10.40 1.01 6.02
N LYS A 66 -10.84 2.23 6.34
CA LYS A 66 -12.21 2.70 6.02
C LYS A 66 -12.44 2.65 4.50
N TYR A 67 -11.48 3.11 3.69
CA TYR A 67 -11.58 3.07 2.23
C TYR A 67 -11.65 1.64 1.69
N ILE A 68 -10.73 0.75 2.06
CA ILE A 68 -10.73 -0.63 1.53
C ILE A 68 -11.93 -1.46 2.01
N ALA A 69 -12.55 -1.09 3.14
CA ALA A 69 -13.79 -1.71 3.61
C ALA A 69 -14.97 -1.49 2.66
N THR A 70 -14.93 -0.45 1.81
CA THR A 70 -15.91 -0.22 0.73
C THR A 70 -15.77 -1.21 -0.43
N LYS A 71 -14.67 -1.99 -0.44
CA LYS A 71 -14.35 -2.99 -1.47
C LYS A 71 -14.34 -2.42 -2.88
N PRO A 72 -13.55 -1.37 -3.17
CA PRO A 72 -13.52 -0.73 -4.48
C PRO A 72 -13.10 -1.75 -5.55
N LYS A 73 -13.81 -1.77 -6.69
CA LYS A 73 -13.44 -2.59 -7.84
C LYS A 73 -12.22 -2.00 -8.55
N TYR A 74 -11.31 -2.85 -9.02
CA TYR A 74 -10.13 -2.37 -9.73
C TYR A 74 -10.48 -1.83 -11.11
N LYS A 75 -10.31 -0.51 -11.30
CA LYS A 75 -10.40 0.13 -12.62
C LYS A 75 -9.75 1.50 -12.60
N SER A 76 -8.81 1.73 -13.50
CA SER A 76 -8.27 3.07 -13.75
C SER A 76 -9.26 3.87 -14.60
N LYS A 77 -9.71 5.00 -14.06
CA LYS A 77 -10.64 5.94 -14.71
C LYS A 77 -10.16 7.37 -14.46
N TYR A 78 -10.48 8.27 -15.38
CA TYR A 78 -10.37 9.70 -15.15
C TYR A 78 -11.63 10.21 -14.42
N TYR A 79 -11.42 11.09 -13.45
CA TYR A 79 -12.50 11.74 -12.70
C TYR A 79 -12.32 13.26 -12.75
N ASN A 80 -13.34 13.99 -13.20
CA ASN A 80 -13.32 15.44 -13.24
C ASN A 80 -13.20 16.09 -11.85
N THR A 81 -13.52 15.34 -10.80
CA THR A 81 -13.36 15.73 -9.39
C THR A 81 -11.99 15.39 -8.82
N GLY A 82 -11.16 14.65 -9.58
CA GLY A 82 -9.87 14.12 -9.14
C GLY A 82 -10.02 12.77 -8.42
N TYR A 83 -10.58 12.78 -7.23
CA TYR A 83 -10.83 11.54 -6.48
C TYR A 83 -11.98 10.72 -7.07
N PRO A 84 -11.89 9.36 -7.06
CA PRO A 84 -13.01 8.50 -7.39
C PRO A 84 -14.25 8.80 -6.56
N ASN A 85 -15.40 8.86 -7.22
CA ASN A 85 -16.72 9.08 -6.61
C ASN A 85 -17.71 7.95 -6.94
N ASP A 86 -17.18 6.79 -7.32
CA ASP A 86 -17.94 5.58 -7.63
C ASP A 86 -17.30 4.33 -6.97
N GLU A 87 -17.69 3.14 -7.39
CA GLU A 87 -17.19 1.88 -6.83
C GLU A 87 -15.81 1.45 -7.35
N TYR A 88 -15.09 2.29 -8.11
CA TYR A 88 -13.78 1.93 -8.69
C TYR A 88 -12.63 2.66 -8.02
N GLY A 89 -11.45 2.02 -8.06
CA GLY A 89 -10.21 2.60 -7.57
C GLY A 89 -8.98 1.81 -8.01
N VAL A 90 -7.80 2.36 -7.73
CA VAL A 90 -6.49 1.75 -7.98
C VAL A 90 -5.54 2.01 -6.80
N CYS A 91 -4.29 1.59 -6.90
CA CYS A 91 -3.30 1.72 -5.81
C CYS A 91 -3.13 3.15 -5.29
N THR A 92 -3.10 4.14 -6.16
CA THR A 92 -2.96 5.55 -5.78
C THR A 92 -4.18 6.08 -5.03
N ASP A 93 -5.36 5.52 -5.27
CA ASP A 93 -6.57 5.93 -4.56
C ASP A 93 -6.59 5.41 -3.11
N VAL A 94 -5.98 4.25 -2.85
CA VAL A 94 -5.78 3.74 -1.47
C VAL A 94 -4.96 4.74 -0.66
N VAL A 95 -3.84 5.20 -1.20
CA VAL A 95 -2.98 6.21 -0.57
C VAL A 95 -3.69 7.56 -0.49
N GLY A 96 -4.35 7.96 -1.59
CA GLY A 96 -5.05 9.23 -1.69
C GLY A 96 -6.15 9.38 -0.63
N PHE A 97 -7.01 8.36 -0.47
CA PHE A 97 -8.08 8.42 0.54
C PHE A 97 -7.57 8.29 1.97
N GLY A 98 -6.48 7.51 2.18
CA GLY A 98 -5.85 7.44 3.49
C GLY A 98 -5.35 8.81 3.95
N LEU A 99 -4.58 9.49 3.10
CA LEU A 99 -4.04 10.81 3.37
C LEU A 99 -5.13 11.90 3.42
N LEU A 100 -6.14 11.83 2.54
CA LEU A 100 -7.24 12.78 2.55
C LEU A 100 -8.00 12.75 3.87
N GLY A 101 -8.23 11.54 4.43
CA GLY A 101 -8.90 11.37 5.71
C GLY A 101 -8.11 11.97 6.88
N ALA A 102 -6.79 11.96 6.81
CA ALA A 102 -5.88 12.57 7.79
C ALA A 102 -5.57 14.05 7.48
N GLY A 103 -6.39 14.73 6.67
CA GLY A 103 -6.24 16.15 6.38
C GLY A 103 -5.23 16.51 5.28
N TYR A 104 -4.67 15.53 4.56
CA TYR A 104 -3.71 15.75 3.46
C TYR A 104 -4.36 15.55 2.10
N ASN A 105 -4.89 16.62 1.50
CA ASN A 105 -5.46 16.56 0.16
C ASN A 105 -4.36 16.46 -0.91
N LEU A 106 -4.03 15.25 -1.34
CA LEU A 106 -2.97 15.02 -2.35
C LEU A 106 -3.26 15.71 -3.68
N GLN A 107 -4.50 15.89 -4.09
CA GLN A 107 -4.84 16.58 -5.32
C GLN A 107 -4.32 18.03 -5.31
N GLU A 108 -4.49 18.75 -4.21
CA GLU A 108 -4.03 20.12 -4.06
C GLU A 108 -2.52 20.17 -3.77
N LEU A 109 -2.03 19.31 -2.88
CA LEU A 109 -0.62 19.28 -2.46
C LEU A 109 0.32 18.91 -3.61
N VAL A 110 0.01 17.86 -4.37
CA VAL A 110 0.82 17.45 -5.53
C VAL A 110 0.75 18.49 -6.64
N ASN A 111 -0.43 19.10 -6.87
CA ASN A 111 -0.55 20.17 -7.86
C ASN A 111 0.31 21.40 -7.48
N ALA A 112 0.34 21.79 -6.22
CA ALA A 112 1.18 22.88 -5.74
C ALA A 112 2.67 22.58 -5.94
N ASP A 113 3.12 21.38 -5.56
CA ASP A 113 4.50 20.94 -5.73
C ASP A 113 4.92 20.86 -7.21
N ILE A 114 4.02 20.38 -8.11
CA ILE A 114 4.27 20.37 -9.56
C ILE A 114 4.46 21.79 -10.10
N VAL A 115 3.66 22.75 -9.66
CA VAL A 115 3.78 24.14 -10.11
C VAL A 115 5.10 24.76 -9.66
N GLU A 116 5.55 24.46 -8.44
CA GLU A 116 6.80 24.98 -7.86
C GLU A 116 8.03 24.29 -8.44
N HIS A 117 7.97 22.97 -8.65
CA HIS A 117 9.11 22.13 -9.03
C HIS A 117 8.89 21.40 -10.38
N GLN A 118 8.26 22.03 -11.36
CA GLN A 118 7.82 21.39 -12.63
C GLN A 118 8.92 20.60 -13.35
N SER A 119 10.18 21.07 -13.28
CA SER A 119 11.30 20.37 -13.90
C SER A 119 11.62 18.99 -13.34
N GLN A 120 11.17 18.69 -12.11
CA GLN A 120 11.35 17.38 -11.47
C GLN A 120 10.28 16.37 -11.93
N TYR A 121 9.18 16.86 -12.50
CA TYR A 121 8.07 16.06 -12.99
C TYR A 121 8.14 15.91 -14.51
N ASN A 122 8.03 14.69 -14.98
CA ASN A 122 7.96 14.44 -16.45
C ASN A 122 6.51 14.63 -16.92
N ILE A 123 6.05 15.89 -16.95
CA ILE A 123 4.68 16.29 -17.29
C ILE A 123 4.74 17.35 -18.38
N GLU A 124 4.11 17.07 -19.55
CA GLU A 124 3.95 18.05 -20.64
C GLU A 124 2.85 19.06 -20.35
N LYS A 125 1.74 18.58 -19.78
CA LYS A 125 0.57 19.39 -19.40
C LYS A 125 0.09 19.02 -18.03
N ILE A 126 0.02 19.99 -17.14
CA ILE A 126 -0.47 19.81 -15.78
C ILE A 126 -1.98 19.54 -15.79
N ASP A 127 -2.41 18.49 -15.10
CA ASP A 127 -3.82 18.17 -14.87
C ASP A 127 -3.97 17.68 -13.41
N LYS A 128 -4.40 18.58 -12.53
CA LYS A 128 -4.54 18.31 -11.10
C LYS A 128 -5.49 17.16 -10.78
N ASN A 129 -6.39 16.80 -11.70
CA ASN A 129 -7.38 15.73 -11.48
C ASN A 129 -6.80 14.34 -11.70
N ILE A 130 -5.62 14.23 -12.34
CA ILE A 130 -4.98 12.93 -12.60
C ILE A 130 -3.54 12.87 -12.11
N ASP A 131 -2.83 13.98 -11.99
CA ASP A 131 -1.39 13.98 -11.70
C ASP A 131 -1.07 13.40 -10.34
N PHE A 132 -1.88 13.65 -9.30
CA PHE A 132 -1.74 13.03 -7.98
C PHE A 132 -2.09 11.55 -7.95
N ARG A 133 -2.67 11.00 -9.00
CA ARG A 133 -3.02 9.57 -9.16
C ARG A 133 -2.00 8.82 -10.04
N ARG A 134 -0.81 9.39 -10.23
CA ARG A 134 0.31 8.76 -10.95
C ARG A 134 1.44 8.43 -9.98
N VAL A 135 1.79 7.15 -9.88
CA VAL A 135 2.84 6.67 -8.95
C VAL A 135 4.14 7.45 -9.08
N ARG A 136 4.59 7.73 -10.32
CA ARG A 136 5.81 8.51 -10.58
C ARG A 136 5.75 9.92 -9.99
N ASN A 137 4.58 10.57 -10.07
CA ASN A 137 4.41 11.93 -9.55
C ASN A 137 4.34 11.92 -8.02
N LEU A 138 3.63 10.94 -7.44
CA LEU A 138 3.61 10.74 -5.99
C LEU A 138 5.00 10.45 -5.43
N LYS A 139 5.84 9.68 -6.16
CA LYS A 139 7.24 9.45 -5.77
C LYS A 139 8.01 10.77 -5.65
N VAL A 140 7.92 11.66 -6.66
CA VAL A 140 8.58 12.98 -6.63
C VAL A 140 8.02 13.83 -5.48
N TYR A 141 6.70 13.86 -5.34
CA TYR A 141 6.05 14.59 -4.26
C TYR A 141 6.54 14.16 -2.87
N PHE A 142 6.60 12.84 -2.61
CA PHE A 142 7.06 12.34 -1.32
C PHE A 142 8.57 12.55 -1.12
N ASP A 143 9.38 12.52 -2.17
CA ASP A 143 10.80 12.89 -2.09
C ASP A 143 10.98 14.34 -1.62
N ASN A 144 10.10 15.23 -2.05
CA ASN A 144 10.18 16.66 -1.71
C ASN A 144 9.54 17.00 -0.34
N ASN A 145 8.53 16.23 0.09
CA ASN A 145 7.61 16.68 1.15
C ASN A 145 7.43 15.71 2.33
N ALA A 146 8.08 14.54 2.30
CA ALA A 146 7.95 13.53 3.35
C ALA A 146 9.31 13.10 3.91
N ILE A 147 9.31 12.47 5.08
CA ILE A 147 10.51 11.86 5.64
C ILE A 147 10.82 10.60 4.83
N SER A 148 11.99 10.60 4.17
CA SER A 148 12.49 9.41 3.48
C SER A 148 13.13 8.44 4.49
N LEU A 149 12.69 7.19 4.47
CA LEU A 149 13.13 6.12 5.35
C LEU A 149 13.91 5.04 4.60
N THR A 150 14.47 4.07 5.34
CA THR A 150 15.16 2.91 4.76
C THR A 150 14.25 2.09 3.85
N THR A 151 14.80 1.58 2.75
CA THR A 151 14.14 0.59 1.91
C THR A 151 14.59 -0.85 2.20
N ASP A 152 15.48 -1.04 3.20
CA ASP A 152 15.84 -2.38 3.66
C ASP A 152 14.71 -2.96 4.51
N ILE A 153 14.05 -3.98 3.98
CA ILE A 153 12.92 -4.66 4.66
C ILE A 153 13.33 -5.39 5.94
N LYS A 154 14.65 -5.52 6.22
CA LYS A 154 15.16 -6.13 7.45
C LYS A 154 15.24 -5.15 8.62
N ASP A 155 15.17 -3.87 8.35
CA ASP A 155 15.09 -2.83 9.39
C ASP A 155 13.68 -2.75 9.96
N PHE A 156 13.20 -3.85 10.54
CA PHE A 156 11.79 -4.07 10.90
C PHE A 156 11.17 -2.93 11.73
N GLY A 157 11.95 -2.30 12.61
CA GLY A 157 11.51 -1.19 13.46
C GLY A 157 11.16 0.07 12.70
N GLU A 158 11.80 0.30 11.54
CA GLU A 158 11.57 1.49 10.72
C GLU A 158 10.27 1.43 9.91
N TRP A 159 9.75 0.22 9.68
CA TRP A 159 8.53 -0.01 8.92
C TRP A 159 7.31 0.03 9.85
N GLN A 160 6.55 1.10 9.80
CA GLN A 160 5.41 1.33 10.69
C GLN A 160 4.08 1.40 9.93
N GLY A 161 2.99 1.01 10.60
CA GLY A 161 1.65 1.16 10.01
C GLY A 161 1.37 2.63 9.68
N GLY A 162 0.83 2.90 8.48
CA GLY A 162 0.60 4.26 7.99
C GLY A 162 1.73 4.81 7.11
N ASP A 163 2.94 4.21 7.11
CA ASP A 163 4.00 4.59 6.19
C ASP A 163 3.59 4.32 4.73
N ILE A 164 4.14 5.12 3.82
CA ILE A 164 3.90 5.01 2.38
C ILE A 164 5.04 4.22 1.75
N ILE A 165 4.72 3.18 0.98
CA ILE A 165 5.68 2.42 0.20
C ILE A 165 5.47 2.62 -1.28
N VAL A 166 6.56 2.92 -2.00
CA VAL A 166 6.56 3.12 -3.45
C VAL A 166 7.43 2.07 -4.13
N PHE A 167 6.84 1.39 -5.07
CA PHE A 167 7.51 0.49 -6.01
C PHE A 167 7.61 1.16 -7.38
N LYS A 168 8.35 0.58 -8.31
CA LYS A 168 8.55 1.14 -9.64
C LYS A 168 7.26 1.57 -10.35
N ASN A 169 6.19 0.79 -10.23
CA ASN A 169 4.91 1.04 -10.90
C ASN A 169 3.70 0.83 -9.96
N HIS A 170 3.93 0.87 -8.66
CA HIS A 170 2.90 0.59 -7.67
C HIS A 170 3.15 1.38 -6.37
N ILE A 171 2.10 1.57 -5.57
CA ILE A 171 2.18 2.27 -4.30
C ILE A 171 1.18 1.65 -3.31
N GLY A 172 1.46 1.76 -2.04
CA GLY A 172 0.58 1.28 -0.97
C GLY A 172 0.91 1.92 0.37
N ILE A 173 0.19 1.48 1.40
CA ILE A 173 0.41 1.87 2.80
C ILE A 173 0.86 0.65 3.57
N ILE A 174 1.87 0.82 4.41
CA ILE A 174 2.34 -0.22 5.33
C ILE A 174 1.28 -0.46 6.41
N SER A 175 1.01 -1.72 6.67
CA SER A 175 0.09 -2.15 7.73
C SER A 175 0.81 -2.29 9.07
N ASP A 176 0.06 -2.19 10.17
CA ASP A 176 0.48 -2.57 11.51
C ASP A 176 0.51 -4.10 11.71
N LYS A 177 0.07 -4.88 10.71
CA LYS A 177 0.14 -6.34 10.71
C LYS A 177 1.43 -6.82 10.07
N ARG A 178 2.02 -7.85 10.67
CA ARG A 178 3.30 -8.43 10.23
C ARG A 178 3.15 -9.92 9.95
N ASN A 179 4.05 -10.45 9.11
CA ASN A 179 4.19 -11.89 8.94
C ASN A 179 5.05 -12.52 10.06
N LYS A 180 5.27 -13.82 10.00
CA LYS A 180 6.07 -14.56 10.99
C LYS A 180 7.55 -14.13 11.08
N ASN A 181 8.06 -13.44 10.07
CA ASN A 181 9.44 -12.96 10.00
C ASN A 181 9.59 -11.51 10.52
N GLY A 182 8.48 -10.86 10.91
CA GLY A 182 8.45 -9.47 11.33
C GLY A 182 8.24 -8.47 10.20
N THR A 183 8.16 -8.93 8.94
CA THR A 183 7.92 -8.06 7.78
C THR A 183 6.46 -7.61 7.74
N PRO A 184 6.18 -6.31 7.57
CA PRO A 184 4.81 -5.81 7.57
C PRO A 184 4.04 -6.21 6.31
N PHE A 185 2.73 -6.28 6.43
CA PHE A 185 1.82 -6.38 5.30
C PHE A 185 1.70 -5.03 4.61
N ILE A 186 1.20 -5.03 3.38
CA ILE A 186 0.92 -3.82 2.60
C ILE A 186 -0.57 -3.73 2.34
N ILE A 187 -1.14 -2.54 2.53
CA ILE A 187 -2.51 -2.23 2.12
C ILE A 187 -2.44 -1.54 0.77
N HIS A 188 -2.99 -2.18 -0.25
CA HIS A 188 -2.92 -1.72 -1.64
C HIS A 188 -4.06 -2.26 -2.50
N HIS A 189 -4.17 -1.77 -3.74
CA HIS A 189 -5.11 -2.26 -4.73
C HIS A 189 -4.39 -2.45 -6.07
N ALA A 190 -4.00 -3.68 -6.42
CA ALA A 190 -3.07 -3.98 -7.51
C ALA A 190 -3.73 -4.50 -8.78
N SER A 191 -4.87 -5.19 -8.68
CA SER A 191 -5.46 -5.86 -9.84
C SER A 191 -6.93 -6.25 -9.62
N PRO A 192 -7.68 -6.53 -10.71
CA PRO A 192 -9.08 -6.96 -10.62
C PRO A 192 -9.27 -8.37 -10.03
N VAL A 193 -8.18 -9.15 -9.93
CA VAL A 193 -8.21 -10.51 -9.37
C VAL A 193 -7.68 -10.58 -7.95
N GLN A 194 -7.27 -9.44 -7.37
CA GLN A 194 -6.81 -9.34 -5.99
C GLN A 194 -7.94 -9.73 -5.02
N ARG A 195 -7.61 -10.57 -4.03
CA ARG A 195 -8.58 -11.12 -3.08
C ARG A 195 -8.59 -10.42 -1.74
N ALA A 196 -7.45 -9.86 -1.35
CA ALA A 196 -7.30 -9.11 -0.11
C ALA A 196 -6.60 -7.80 -0.41
N TYR A 197 -7.03 -6.71 0.23
CA TYR A 197 -6.36 -5.41 0.10
C TYR A 197 -5.14 -5.30 1.01
N GLU A 198 -5.05 -6.11 2.06
CA GLU A 198 -3.94 -6.17 3.00
C GLU A 198 -3.23 -7.50 2.83
N GLU A 199 -2.05 -7.50 2.21
CA GLU A 199 -1.33 -8.68 1.71
C GLU A 199 0.11 -8.76 2.23
N ASP A 200 0.57 -9.99 2.47
CA ASP A 200 1.96 -10.34 2.83
C ASP A 200 2.78 -10.50 1.55
N ILE A 201 3.24 -9.40 0.96
CA ILE A 201 3.93 -9.39 -0.33
C ILE A 201 5.28 -8.67 -0.30
N LEU A 202 5.64 -8.02 0.80
CA LEU A 202 6.83 -7.17 0.84
C LEU A 202 8.13 -7.95 0.62
N GLU A 203 8.21 -9.19 1.08
CA GLU A 203 9.41 -10.04 0.89
C GLU A 203 9.58 -10.53 -0.55
N VAL A 204 8.50 -10.58 -1.34
CA VAL A 204 8.54 -11.08 -2.72
C VAL A 204 8.54 -9.95 -3.74
N LYS A 205 8.16 -8.75 -3.35
CA LYS A 205 8.11 -7.57 -4.20
C LYS A 205 9.37 -6.72 -4.00
N THR A 206 10.39 -6.98 -4.83
CA THR A 206 11.76 -6.48 -4.65
C THR A 206 12.07 -5.14 -5.33
N ASP A 207 11.08 -4.53 -6.01
CA ASP A 207 11.22 -3.29 -6.77
C ASP A 207 10.88 -2.03 -5.96
N ILE A 208 11.22 -2.02 -4.65
CA ILE A 208 11.00 -0.88 -3.75
C ILE A 208 11.92 0.27 -4.19
N ILE A 209 11.34 1.46 -4.40
CA ILE A 209 12.08 2.68 -4.78
C ILE A 209 11.82 3.85 -3.83
N GLY A 210 11.02 3.66 -2.79
CA GLY A 210 10.78 4.66 -1.76
C GLY A 210 9.98 4.12 -0.60
N HIS A 211 10.31 4.64 0.60
CA HIS A 211 9.61 4.41 1.85
C HIS A 211 9.55 5.75 2.58
N TYR A 212 8.35 6.19 2.93
CA TYR A 212 8.10 7.54 3.44
C TYR A 212 7.16 7.55 4.61
N ARG A 213 7.35 8.55 5.48
CA ARG A 213 6.46 8.88 6.59
C ARG A 213 6.04 10.33 6.48
N ILE A 214 4.75 10.58 6.68
CA ILE A 214 4.24 11.93 6.88
C ILE A 214 4.44 12.28 8.35
N SER A 215 5.01 13.44 8.63
CA SER A 215 5.28 13.90 10.01
C SER A 215 4.55 15.22 10.26
#